data_7d962516d6fce39f27242adc3004842d
#
_entry.id   7d962516d6fce39f27242adc3004842d
#
_cell.length_a   1.000
_cell.length_b   1.000
_cell.length_c   1.000
_cell.angle_alpha   90.00
_cell.angle_beta   90.00
_cell.angle_gamma   90.00
#
_symmetry.space_group_name_H-M   'P 1'
#
loop_
_entity.id
_entity.type
_entity.pdbx_description
1 polymer ?
#
loop_
_entity_poly.entity_id
_entity_poly.type
_entity_poly.pdbx_seq_one_letter_code
_entity_poly.pdbx_strand_id
1 'polypeptide(L)'
;MSEQALHEAGIPKSAQADGGARRPSAFSPREVETVIELLFFAYRDFTAEADAMLARYGFGRAHHRVLHFVGRHPGITVSDLLGILRITKQSLAPVLAQMMREGFIQQRADPADRRRRRLYTTPEAAALAQLLSERQAEHLAAAFAATGPEAARGFRAVLQAMTHPDDRNRFAMPTEPIPADGL
;
A
#
# COMPACT_ATOMS: atom_id res chain seq x y z
N MET A 1 0.58 -10.70 -41.36
CA MET A 1 0.59 -9.43 -40.60
C MET A 1 1.78 -9.50 -39.66
N SER A 2 2.65 -8.57 -39.79
CA SER A 2 4.10 -8.62 -39.65
C SER A 2 4.62 -8.60 -38.24
N GLU A 3 5.69 -9.31 -38.04
CA GLU A 3 6.56 -9.51 -36.87
C GLU A 3 7.32 -8.25 -36.38
N GLN A 4 6.92 -7.06 -36.83
CA GLN A 4 7.64 -5.80 -36.58
C GLN A 4 7.09 -4.93 -35.43
N ALA A 5 6.04 -5.34 -34.73
CA ALA A 5 5.39 -4.52 -33.70
C ALA A 5 5.87 -4.76 -32.25
N LEU A 6 6.86 -5.63 -32.03
CA LEU A 6 7.37 -5.98 -30.68
C LEU A 6 8.75 -5.36 -30.34
N HIS A 7 9.26 -4.44 -31.16
CA HIS A 7 10.66 -3.97 -31.02
C HIS A 7 10.83 -2.58 -30.39
N GLU A 8 9.79 -1.94 -29.86
CA GLU A 8 9.88 -0.57 -29.28
C GLU A 8 9.57 -0.47 -27.77
N ALA A 9 9.47 -1.58 -27.05
CA ALA A 9 9.52 -1.53 -25.61
C ALA A 9 10.98 -1.65 -25.16
N GLY A 10 11.67 -0.51 -25.05
CA GLY A 10 13.07 -0.41 -24.62
C GLY A 10 13.30 -1.03 -23.25
N ILE A 11 13.61 -2.32 -23.21
CA ILE A 11 14.15 -2.99 -22.02
C ILE A 11 15.64 -2.61 -22.01
N PRO A 12 16.16 -1.93 -20.98
CA PRO A 12 17.58 -1.64 -20.88
C PRO A 12 18.34 -2.96 -20.78
N LYS A 13 19.22 -3.22 -21.79
CA LYS A 13 20.17 -4.32 -21.74
C LYS A 13 21.16 -4.07 -20.61
N SER A 14 21.24 -5.06 -19.72
CA SER A 14 22.38 -5.38 -18.84
C SER A 14 22.92 -4.28 -17.93
N ALA A 15 22.38 -4.20 -16.70
CA ALA A 15 23.23 -3.90 -15.56
C ALA A 15 24.09 -5.16 -15.32
N GLN A 16 25.39 -5.06 -15.60
CA GLN A 16 26.38 -6.04 -15.21
C GLN A 16 26.31 -6.23 -13.70
N ALA A 17 25.98 -7.45 -13.27
CA ALA A 17 25.91 -7.83 -11.87
C ALA A 17 27.33 -7.75 -11.29
N ASP A 18 27.50 -6.81 -10.38
CA ASP A 18 28.62 -6.75 -9.45
C ASP A 18 28.62 -8.05 -8.63
N GLY A 19 29.75 -8.73 -8.58
CA GLY A 19 29.90 -10.11 -8.04
C GLY A 19 29.81 -10.20 -6.52
N GLY A 20 28.78 -9.62 -5.90
CA GLY A 20 28.42 -9.87 -4.51
C GLY A 20 27.90 -11.30 -4.35
N ALA A 21 28.56 -12.14 -3.56
CA ALA A 21 28.20 -13.51 -3.27
C ALA A 21 26.71 -13.58 -2.88
N ARG A 22 25.88 -14.04 -3.83
CA ARG A 22 24.45 -14.25 -3.62
C ARG A 22 24.31 -15.31 -2.52
N ARG A 23 23.83 -14.92 -1.35
CA ARG A 23 23.47 -15.90 -0.31
C ARG A 23 22.56 -16.93 -0.98
N PRO A 24 22.84 -18.25 -0.81
CA PRO A 24 22.00 -19.28 -1.38
C PRO A 24 20.57 -19.04 -0.91
N SER A 25 19.64 -18.91 -1.86
CA SER A 25 18.22 -18.82 -1.56
C SER A 25 17.80 -20.11 -0.86
N ALA A 26 17.09 -20.01 0.25
CA ALA A 26 16.49 -21.16 0.92
C ALA A 26 15.39 -21.83 0.05
N PHE A 27 15.02 -21.18 -1.07
CA PHE A 27 13.97 -21.62 -1.98
C PHE A 27 14.54 -21.94 -3.36
N SER A 28 14.04 -23.02 -3.96
CA SER A 28 14.24 -23.33 -5.37
C SER A 28 13.55 -22.30 -6.27
N PRO A 29 13.95 -22.15 -7.55
CA PRO A 29 13.28 -21.24 -8.48
C PRO A 29 11.75 -21.49 -8.57
N ARG A 30 11.32 -22.75 -8.57
CA ARG A 30 9.91 -23.13 -8.63
C ARG A 30 9.13 -22.71 -7.38
N GLU A 31 9.75 -22.83 -6.20
CA GLU A 31 9.14 -22.34 -4.95
C GLU A 31 9.00 -20.81 -4.95
N VAL A 32 9.97 -20.09 -5.50
CA VAL A 32 9.90 -18.64 -5.66
C VAL A 32 8.74 -18.24 -6.59
N GLU A 33 8.56 -18.92 -7.72
CA GLU A 33 7.44 -18.71 -8.63
C GLU A 33 6.09 -18.91 -7.91
N THR A 34 5.97 -19.99 -7.15
CA THR A 34 4.77 -20.27 -6.34
C THR A 34 4.50 -19.17 -5.32
N VAL A 35 5.53 -18.66 -4.64
CA VAL A 35 5.38 -17.56 -3.68
C VAL A 35 4.94 -16.27 -4.38
N ILE A 36 5.43 -16.00 -5.59
CA ILE A 36 4.99 -14.84 -6.39
C ILE A 36 3.50 -14.97 -6.73
N GLU A 37 3.04 -16.14 -7.19
CA GLU A 37 1.63 -16.38 -7.47
C GLU A 37 0.76 -16.23 -6.21
N LEU A 38 1.19 -16.81 -5.09
CA LEU A 38 0.50 -16.65 -3.80
C LEU A 38 0.37 -15.19 -3.39
N LEU A 39 1.40 -14.38 -3.61
CA LEU A 39 1.36 -12.95 -3.31
C LEU A 39 0.32 -12.21 -4.18
N PHE A 40 0.21 -12.56 -5.47
CA PHE A 40 -0.82 -11.99 -6.35
C PHE A 40 -2.23 -12.36 -5.89
N PHE A 41 -2.49 -13.64 -5.60
CA PHE A 41 -3.80 -14.09 -5.15
C PHE A 41 -4.15 -13.52 -3.77
N ALA A 42 -3.23 -13.59 -2.82
CA ALA A 42 -3.44 -13.06 -1.48
C ALA A 42 -3.74 -11.54 -1.51
N TYR A 43 -2.99 -10.77 -2.31
CA TYR A 43 -3.24 -9.34 -2.46
C TYR A 43 -4.60 -9.06 -3.11
N ARG A 44 -4.98 -9.81 -4.15
CA ARG A 44 -6.29 -9.71 -4.79
C ARG A 44 -7.42 -9.93 -3.78
N ASP A 45 -7.33 -11.00 -3.01
CA ASP A 45 -8.38 -11.40 -2.07
C ASP A 45 -8.43 -10.46 -0.86
N PHE A 46 -7.26 -10.03 -0.35
CA PHE A 46 -7.14 -9.02 0.70
C PHE A 46 -7.77 -7.66 0.32
N THR A 47 -7.77 -7.31 -0.97
CA THR A 47 -8.33 -6.02 -1.42
C THR A 47 -9.76 -6.12 -1.92
N ALA A 48 -10.28 -7.32 -2.19
CA ALA A 48 -11.54 -7.53 -2.89
C ALA A 48 -12.75 -6.92 -2.17
N GLU A 49 -12.85 -7.10 -0.86
CA GLU A 49 -13.96 -6.55 -0.07
C GLU A 49 -13.91 -5.02 -0.01
N ALA A 50 -12.73 -4.46 0.22
CA ALA A 50 -12.51 -3.01 0.20
C ALA A 50 -12.83 -2.41 -1.17
N ASP A 51 -12.42 -3.06 -2.27
CA ASP A 51 -12.71 -2.64 -3.62
C ASP A 51 -14.24 -2.64 -3.89
N ALA A 52 -14.96 -3.68 -3.43
CA ALA A 52 -16.41 -3.77 -3.57
C ALA A 52 -17.17 -2.67 -2.78
N MET A 53 -16.68 -2.34 -1.58
CA MET A 53 -17.26 -1.27 -0.77
C MET A 53 -17.04 0.10 -1.42
N LEU A 54 -15.84 0.36 -1.92
CA LEU A 54 -15.45 1.61 -2.57
C LEU A 54 -16.15 1.82 -3.91
N ALA A 55 -16.47 0.74 -4.63
CA ALA A 55 -17.19 0.80 -5.89
C ALA A 55 -18.56 1.49 -5.77
N ARG A 56 -19.21 1.42 -4.59
CA ARG A 56 -20.50 2.12 -4.31
C ARG A 56 -20.38 3.65 -4.40
N TYR A 57 -19.17 4.18 -4.22
CA TYR A 57 -18.85 5.62 -4.32
C TYR A 57 -18.18 5.96 -5.67
N GLY A 58 -18.08 5.01 -6.60
CA GLY A 58 -17.30 5.18 -7.83
C GLY A 58 -15.80 5.28 -7.58
N PHE A 59 -15.32 4.74 -6.45
CA PHE A 59 -13.93 4.76 -6.03
C PHE A 59 -13.25 3.43 -6.34
N GLY A 60 -11.94 3.49 -6.57
CA GLY A 60 -11.10 2.31 -6.76
C GLY A 60 -9.85 2.37 -5.88
N ARG A 61 -8.88 1.50 -6.13
CA ARG A 61 -7.66 1.32 -5.31
C ARG A 61 -6.84 2.58 -5.09
N ALA A 62 -6.80 3.51 -6.05
CA ALA A 62 -6.11 4.77 -5.88
C ALA A 62 -6.78 5.64 -4.81
N HIS A 63 -8.12 5.67 -4.80
CA HIS A 63 -8.92 6.35 -3.79
C HIS A 63 -8.74 5.73 -2.41
N HIS A 64 -8.72 4.38 -2.32
CA HIS A 64 -8.45 3.66 -1.08
C HIS A 64 -7.11 4.09 -0.47
N ARG A 65 -6.03 4.11 -1.27
CA ARG A 65 -4.71 4.53 -0.79
C ARG A 65 -4.72 5.97 -0.28
N VAL A 66 -5.35 6.90 -1.00
CA VAL A 66 -5.49 8.28 -0.56
C VAL A 66 -6.26 8.36 0.75
N LEU A 67 -7.40 7.68 0.85
CA LEU A 67 -8.23 7.66 2.05
C LEU A 67 -7.45 7.13 3.26
N HIS A 68 -6.73 6.03 3.10
CA HIS A 68 -5.91 5.41 4.13
C HIS A 68 -4.81 6.37 4.64
N PHE A 69 -4.00 6.93 3.73
CA PHE A 69 -2.86 7.74 4.16
C PHE A 69 -3.25 9.13 4.66
N VAL A 70 -4.28 9.75 4.09
CA VAL A 70 -4.80 11.02 4.60
C VAL A 70 -5.46 10.84 5.97
N GLY A 71 -6.19 9.73 6.17
CA GLY A 71 -6.79 9.39 7.46
C GLY A 71 -5.73 9.13 8.54
N ARG A 72 -4.67 8.41 8.21
CA ARG A 72 -3.57 8.12 9.16
C ARG A 72 -2.63 9.29 9.42
N HIS A 73 -2.57 10.28 8.53
CA HIS A 73 -1.71 11.45 8.63
C HIS A 73 -2.52 12.73 8.37
N PRO A 74 -3.45 13.12 9.27
CA PRO A 74 -4.23 14.32 9.10
C PRO A 74 -3.34 15.56 8.92
N GLY A 75 -3.60 16.35 7.88
CA GLY A 75 -2.76 17.50 7.54
C GLY A 75 -1.55 17.15 6.64
N ILE A 76 -1.46 15.94 6.13
CA ILE A 76 -0.45 15.56 5.14
C ILE A 76 -0.52 16.49 3.92
N THR A 77 0.65 16.87 3.39
CA THR A 77 0.68 17.66 2.15
C THR A 77 0.55 16.77 0.90
N VAL A 78 0.17 17.38 -0.22
CA VAL A 78 0.13 16.67 -1.51
C VAL A 78 1.52 16.12 -1.86
N SER A 79 2.58 16.85 -1.57
CA SER A 79 3.97 16.41 -1.84
C SER A 79 4.34 15.17 -1.01
N ASP A 80 4.01 15.18 0.29
CA ASP A 80 4.28 14.04 1.17
C ASP A 80 3.48 12.80 0.75
N LEU A 81 2.21 13.01 0.36
CA LEU A 81 1.36 11.94 -0.15
C LEU A 81 1.90 11.34 -1.45
N LEU A 82 2.39 12.16 -2.39
CA LEU A 82 3.05 11.69 -3.61
C LEU A 82 4.30 10.87 -3.29
N GLY A 83 5.10 11.30 -2.29
CA GLY A 83 6.27 10.58 -1.82
C GLY A 83 5.91 9.20 -1.24
N ILE A 84 4.84 9.12 -0.44
CA ILE A 84 4.35 7.85 0.12
C ILE A 84 3.85 6.91 -0.99
N LEU A 85 3.00 7.43 -1.87
CA LEU A 85 2.35 6.61 -2.91
C LEU A 85 3.27 6.26 -4.08
N ARG A 86 4.40 6.98 -4.22
CA ARG A 86 5.37 6.85 -5.33
C ARG A 86 4.69 6.94 -6.71
N ILE A 87 3.77 7.89 -6.85
CA ILE A 87 3.05 8.16 -8.09
C ILE A 87 3.27 9.60 -8.55
N THR A 88 2.94 9.89 -9.79
CA THR A 88 3.05 11.25 -10.33
C THR A 88 1.92 12.15 -9.85
N LYS A 89 2.15 13.46 -9.84
CA LYS A 89 1.11 14.46 -9.57
C LYS A 89 -0.06 14.34 -10.55
N GLN A 90 0.23 14.02 -11.81
CA GLN A 90 -0.79 13.84 -12.86
C GLN A 90 -1.72 12.65 -12.54
N SER A 91 -1.18 11.55 -11.99
CA SER A 91 -1.96 10.38 -11.59
C SER A 91 -2.80 10.65 -10.33
N LEU A 92 -2.30 11.45 -9.39
CA LEU A 92 -3.00 11.75 -8.14
C LEU A 92 -4.07 12.81 -8.29
N ALA A 93 -3.87 13.82 -9.17
CA ALA A 93 -4.74 14.98 -9.29
C ALA A 93 -6.22 14.63 -9.56
N PRO A 94 -6.58 13.74 -10.52
CA PRO A 94 -7.99 13.39 -10.75
C PRO A 94 -8.61 12.65 -9.57
N VAL A 95 -7.85 11.82 -8.87
CA VAL A 95 -8.30 11.08 -7.67
C VAL A 95 -8.65 12.07 -6.56
N LEU A 96 -7.75 13.00 -6.23
CA LEU A 96 -8.00 14.03 -5.22
C LEU A 96 -9.17 14.95 -5.61
N ALA A 97 -9.26 15.36 -6.90
CA ALA A 97 -10.34 16.20 -7.38
C ALA A 97 -11.71 15.50 -7.22
N GLN A 98 -11.78 14.21 -7.54
CA GLN A 98 -12.99 13.43 -7.32
C GLN A 98 -13.33 13.34 -5.84
N MET A 99 -12.39 12.96 -4.98
CA MET A 99 -12.64 12.81 -3.54
C MET A 99 -13.01 14.13 -2.86
N MET A 100 -12.49 15.26 -3.32
CA MET A 100 -12.91 16.59 -2.85
C MET A 100 -14.32 16.95 -3.31
N ARG A 101 -14.65 16.66 -4.58
CA ARG A 101 -15.99 16.91 -5.13
C ARG A 101 -17.07 16.09 -4.43
N GLU A 102 -16.77 14.82 -4.13
CA GLU A 102 -17.66 13.90 -3.42
C GLU A 102 -17.66 14.11 -1.89
N GLY A 103 -16.92 15.09 -1.38
CA GLY A 103 -16.94 15.45 0.05
C GLY A 103 -16.17 14.51 0.97
N PHE A 104 -15.22 13.70 0.45
CA PHE A 104 -14.40 12.78 1.26
C PHE A 104 -13.11 13.41 1.74
N ILE A 105 -12.51 14.32 0.96
CA ILE A 105 -11.27 15.01 1.32
C ILE A 105 -11.52 16.52 1.38
N GLN A 106 -10.99 17.14 2.43
CA GLN A 106 -10.94 18.60 2.57
C GLN A 106 -9.50 19.07 2.42
N GLN A 107 -9.33 20.18 1.72
CA GLN A 107 -8.06 20.84 1.55
C GLN A 107 -8.05 22.18 2.29
N ARG A 108 -7.05 22.37 3.17
CA ARG A 108 -6.89 23.61 3.93
C ARG A 108 -5.53 24.24 3.63
N ALA A 109 -5.43 25.57 3.66
CA ALA A 109 -4.14 26.24 3.59
C ALA A 109 -3.28 25.90 4.81
N ASP A 110 -1.98 25.68 4.62
CA ASP A 110 -1.06 25.53 5.72
C ASP A 110 -0.93 26.88 6.48
N PRO A 111 -1.09 26.91 7.80
CA PRO A 111 -0.93 28.14 8.57
C PRO A 111 0.45 28.79 8.44
N ALA A 112 1.51 27.99 8.31
CA ALA A 112 2.89 28.45 8.20
C ALA A 112 3.28 28.85 6.77
N ASP A 113 2.66 28.24 5.76
CA ASP A 113 2.90 28.54 4.33
C ASP A 113 1.62 28.39 3.53
N ARG A 114 0.96 29.49 3.23
CA ARG A 114 -0.30 29.52 2.46
C ARG A 114 -0.22 28.94 1.05
N ARG A 115 0.98 28.73 0.50
CA ARG A 115 1.19 28.06 -0.79
C ARG A 115 1.05 26.55 -0.68
N ARG A 116 1.25 26.00 0.52
CA ARG A 116 1.10 24.58 0.80
C ARG A 116 -0.36 24.27 1.13
N ARG A 117 -0.81 23.11 0.69
CA ARG A 117 -2.16 22.61 0.97
C ARG A 117 -2.06 21.35 1.81
N ARG A 118 -2.80 21.34 2.91
CA ARG A 118 -2.94 20.21 3.82
C ARG A 118 -4.24 19.48 3.55
N LEU A 119 -4.19 18.16 3.56
CA LEU A 119 -5.31 17.27 3.30
C LEU A 119 -5.85 16.69 4.61
N TYR A 120 -7.16 16.59 4.69
CA TYR A 120 -7.89 16.01 5.81
C TYR A 120 -9.05 15.18 5.29
N THR A 121 -9.37 14.09 5.97
CA THR A 121 -10.61 13.34 5.74
C THR A 121 -11.79 14.10 6.37
N THR A 122 -12.97 14.00 5.76
CA THR A 122 -14.23 14.37 6.42
C THR A 122 -14.62 13.29 7.44
N PRO A 123 -15.58 13.55 8.35
CA PRO A 123 -16.08 12.53 9.27
C PRO A 123 -16.63 11.28 8.56
N GLU A 124 -17.33 11.44 7.45
CA GLU A 124 -17.83 10.35 6.62
C GLU A 124 -16.69 9.53 6.02
N ALA A 125 -15.70 10.22 5.47
CA ALA A 125 -14.51 9.56 4.93
C ALA A 125 -13.69 8.82 6.01
N ALA A 126 -13.60 9.39 7.21
CA ALA A 126 -12.93 8.74 8.34
C ALA A 126 -13.66 7.46 8.76
N ALA A 127 -15.00 7.50 8.84
CA ALA A 127 -15.81 6.31 9.14
C ALA A 127 -15.63 5.22 8.07
N LEU A 128 -15.65 5.60 6.79
CA LEU A 128 -15.38 4.65 5.70
C LEU A 128 -13.96 4.06 5.80
N ALA A 129 -12.93 4.89 6.03
CA ALA A 129 -11.55 4.44 6.17
C ALA A 129 -11.40 3.45 7.33
N GLN A 130 -12.07 3.71 8.46
CA GLN A 130 -12.08 2.81 9.60
C GLN A 130 -12.72 1.47 9.24
N LEU A 131 -13.90 1.47 8.64
CA LEU A 131 -14.60 0.26 8.23
C LEU A 131 -13.76 -0.59 7.25
N LEU A 132 -13.12 0.03 6.26
CA LEU A 132 -12.21 -0.65 5.34
C LEU A 132 -11.03 -1.29 6.09
N SER A 133 -10.46 -0.58 7.06
CA SER A 133 -9.35 -1.09 7.87
C SER A 133 -9.77 -2.25 8.77
N GLU A 134 -10.96 -2.21 9.34
CA GLU A 134 -11.53 -3.29 10.16
C GLU A 134 -11.70 -4.57 9.34
N ARG A 135 -12.28 -4.48 8.13
CA ARG A 135 -12.42 -5.64 7.24
C ARG A 135 -11.07 -6.25 6.84
N GLN A 136 -10.10 -5.41 6.54
CA GLN A 136 -8.74 -5.87 6.25
C GLN A 136 -8.07 -6.51 7.47
N ALA A 137 -8.29 -5.97 8.69
CA ALA A 137 -7.78 -6.53 9.91
C ALA A 137 -8.42 -7.90 10.22
N GLU A 138 -9.73 -8.05 10.03
CA GLU A 138 -10.44 -9.33 10.17
C GLU A 138 -9.85 -10.40 9.23
N HIS A 139 -9.58 -10.05 7.97
CA HIS A 139 -8.97 -10.96 7.00
C HIS A 139 -7.57 -11.42 7.43
N LEU A 140 -6.73 -10.50 7.91
CA LEU A 140 -5.40 -10.81 8.44
C LEU A 140 -5.48 -11.63 9.73
N ALA A 141 -6.38 -11.28 10.64
CA ALA A 141 -6.57 -12.00 11.90
C ALA A 141 -6.97 -13.46 11.66
N ALA A 142 -7.88 -13.73 10.72
CA ALA A 142 -8.26 -15.08 10.33
C ALA A 142 -7.07 -15.88 9.79
N ALA A 143 -6.25 -15.28 8.93
CA ALA A 143 -5.05 -15.91 8.41
C ALA A 143 -4.02 -16.21 9.50
N PHE A 144 -3.80 -15.29 10.45
CA PHE A 144 -2.88 -15.47 11.56
C PHE A 144 -3.38 -16.50 12.57
N ALA A 145 -4.70 -16.55 12.84
CA ALA A 145 -5.28 -17.58 13.67
C ALA A 145 -5.08 -18.98 13.08
N ALA A 146 -5.18 -19.11 11.75
CA ALA A 146 -4.96 -20.39 11.07
C ALA A 146 -3.50 -20.84 11.03
N THR A 147 -2.54 -19.91 11.08
CA THR A 147 -1.11 -20.21 10.91
C THR A 147 -0.26 -20.05 12.16
N GLY A 148 -0.80 -19.41 13.19
CA GLY A 148 -0.17 -19.19 14.48
C GLY A 148 0.77 -17.97 14.56
N PRO A 149 1.16 -17.59 15.79
CA PRO A 149 1.87 -16.34 16.04
C PRO A 149 3.29 -16.28 15.44
N GLU A 150 3.95 -17.41 15.28
CA GLU A 150 5.29 -17.46 14.68
C GLU A 150 5.23 -17.11 13.20
N ALA A 151 4.25 -17.68 12.46
CA ALA A 151 4.04 -17.35 11.06
C ALA A 151 3.65 -15.87 10.88
N ALA A 152 2.84 -15.31 11.77
CA ALA A 152 2.50 -13.90 11.77
C ALA A 152 3.74 -12.99 11.95
N ARG A 153 4.64 -13.35 12.87
CA ARG A 153 5.92 -12.63 13.04
C ARG A 153 6.81 -12.75 11.80
N GLY A 154 6.91 -13.94 11.23
CA GLY A 154 7.65 -14.19 9.99
C GLY A 154 7.10 -13.38 8.81
N PHE A 155 5.80 -13.39 8.61
CA PHE A 155 5.12 -12.60 7.59
C PHE A 155 5.43 -11.10 7.71
N ARG A 156 5.32 -10.54 8.92
CA ARG A 156 5.68 -9.14 9.17
C ARG A 156 7.14 -8.85 8.82
N ALA A 157 8.07 -9.74 9.23
CA ALA A 157 9.49 -9.57 8.95
C ALA A 157 9.78 -9.58 7.45
N VAL A 158 9.14 -10.47 6.68
CA VAL A 158 9.25 -10.53 5.22
C VAL A 158 8.73 -9.24 4.58
N LEU A 159 7.54 -8.76 4.97
CA LEU A 159 6.99 -7.51 4.45
C LEU A 159 7.91 -6.32 4.74
N GLN A 160 8.46 -6.23 5.95
CA GLN A 160 9.42 -5.19 6.30
C GLN A 160 10.69 -5.25 5.45
N ALA A 161 11.20 -6.46 5.19
CA ALA A 161 12.39 -6.65 4.34
C ALA A 161 12.12 -6.28 2.88
N MET A 162 10.91 -6.52 2.37
CA MET A 162 10.47 -6.14 1.02
C MET A 162 10.18 -4.64 0.88
N THR A 163 9.94 -3.93 1.98
CA THR A 163 9.65 -2.49 1.95
C THR A 163 10.90 -1.72 1.51
N HIS A 164 10.70 -0.69 0.68
CA HIS A 164 11.79 0.17 0.23
C HIS A 164 12.55 0.79 1.42
N PRO A 165 13.89 0.91 1.36
CA PRO A 165 14.70 1.42 2.48
C PRO A 165 14.21 2.75 3.07
N ASP A 166 13.79 3.70 2.23
CA ASP A 166 13.29 5.02 2.67
C ASP A 166 12.00 4.94 3.49
N ASP A 167 11.20 3.88 3.29
CA ASP A 167 9.93 3.70 3.98
C ASP A 167 10.05 2.83 5.24
N ARG A 168 11.17 2.11 5.43
CA ARG A 168 11.37 1.21 6.58
C ARG A 168 11.24 1.92 7.93
N ASN A 169 11.76 3.16 8.03
CA ASN A 169 11.69 3.95 9.25
C ASN A 169 10.27 4.36 9.64
N ARG A 170 9.32 4.37 8.69
CA ARG A 170 7.90 4.65 8.96
C ARG A 170 7.23 3.53 9.77
N PHE A 171 7.80 2.32 9.71
CA PHE A 171 7.28 1.10 10.32
C PHE A 171 8.17 0.56 11.44
N ALA A 172 9.17 1.35 11.88
CA ALA A 172 9.90 1.09 13.11
C ALA A 172 8.92 1.26 14.28
N MET A 173 8.11 0.21 14.52
CA MET A 173 7.27 0.14 15.71
C MET A 173 8.15 -0.11 16.92
N PRO A 174 7.81 0.46 18.10
CA PRO A 174 8.34 -0.04 19.36
C PRO A 174 8.09 -1.55 19.43
N THR A 175 9.09 -2.30 19.87
CA THR A 175 9.01 -3.76 20.05
C THR A 175 8.19 -4.06 21.30
N GLU A 176 6.91 -3.67 21.32
CA GLU A 176 6.01 -4.16 22.36
C GLU A 176 5.58 -5.58 21.99
N PRO A 177 5.71 -6.54 22.91
CA PRO A 177 5.22 -7.89 22.68
C PRO A 177 3.71 -7.84 22.45
N ILE A 178 3.22 -8.53 21.41
CA ILE A 178 1.79 -8.76 21.20
C ILE A 178 1.30 -9.47 22.48
N PRO A 179 0.35 -8.90 23.25
CA PRO A 179 -0.17 -9.59 24.42
C PRO A 179 -0.76 -10.93 23.98
N ALA A 180 -0.41 -12.00 24.71
CA ALA A 180 -0.88 -13.35 24.42
C ALA A 180 -2.40 -13.53 24.65
N ASP A 181 -3.05 -12.51 25.22
CA ASP A 181 -4.42 -12.57 25.76
C ASP A 181 -5.41 -11.66 25.03
N GLY A 182 -5.29 -11.54 23.71
CA GLY A 182 -6.15 -10.61 22.96
C GLY A 182 -6.44 -10.97 21.52
N LEU A 183 -6.86 -12.21 21.26
CA LEU A 183 -7.57 -12.61 20.02
C LEU A 183 -8.76 -13.49 20.38
#